data_2b665a81dcf43c64988da14598ad2ae7
#
_entry.id   2b665a81dcf43c64988da14598ad2ae7
#
_cell.length_a   1.000
_cell.length_b   1.000
_cell.length_c   1.000
_cell.angle_alpha   90.00
_cell.angle_beta   90.00
_cell.angle_gamma   90.00
#
_symmetry.space_group_name_H-M   'P 1'
#
loop_
_entity.id
_entity.type
_entity.pdbx_description
1 polymer ?
#
loop_
_entity_poly.entity_id
_entity_poly.type
_entity_poly.pdbx_seq_one_letter_code
_entity_poly.pdbx_strand_id
1 'polypeptide(L)'
;MAWPALASFGSSGFSTACGHGTIALGVWAVESGRIPRQDNGTREVVIDVPSGRVRARVRFDEGEIADVTFVNVPSWVQATDLPVVTSRGPVTVDVAFGGAMYAVLPAAAVGLDVVPEDYNALIAVGREIRDKLNASGVIVHPDDERLSDVYGTIFTAPGSSGDPHHHRNVTVFADGEVDRSPCGSGTAARLAHLVHRGEFAPGDELRHESIIGTTFKGRVVGEITVHGRRAVLPEVTGTAYRVGSSEFTIDPRDDLVPGFVLR
;
A
#
# COMPACT_ATOMS: atom_id res chain seq x y z
N MET A 1 -10.82 2.78 -22.03
CA MET A 1 -10.56 4.22 -21.92
C MET A 1 -9.64 4.39 -20.71
N ALA A 2 -8.44 4.90 -20.89
CA ALA A 2 -7.56 5.18 -19.76
C ALA A 2 -8.01 6.49 -19.08
N TRP A 3 -8.07 6.49 -17.76
CA TRP A 3 -8.46 7.64 -16.97
C TRP A 3 -7.24 8.46 -16.60
N PRO A 4 -7.39 9.79 -16.38
CA PRO A 4 -6.27 10.61 -15.95
C PRO A 4 -5.69 10.11 -14.63
N ALA A 5 -4.40 10.34 -14.46
CA ALA A 5 -3.59 9.88 -13.35
C ALA A 5 -4.22 10.11 -11.98
N LEU A 6 -4.21 9.07 -11.15
CA LEU A 6 -4.46 9.23 -9.72
C LEU A 6 -3.20 9.81 -9.07
N ALA A 7 -3.27 11.07 -8.67
CA ALA A 7 -2.29 11.64 -7.76
C ALA A 7 -2.87 11.63 -6.34
N SER A 8 -2.25 10.88 -5.44
CA SER A 8 -2.56 10.93 -4.02
C SER A 8 -1.66 11.94 -3.34
N PHE A 9 -2.25 12.86 -2.57
CA PHE A 9 -1.54 13.87 -1.81
C PHE A 9 -1.50 13.46 -0.34
N GLY A 10 -0.30 13.48 0.23
CA GLY A 10 -0.11 13.48 1.67
C GLY A 10 0.55 14.78 2.11
N SER A 11 0.71 14.99 3.41
CA SER A 11 1.44 16.13 3.98
C SER A 11 2.90 16.20 3.51
N SER A 12 3.48 15.08 3.06
CA SER A 12 4.84 14.96 2.51
C SER A 12 4.93 15.12 1.00
N GLY A 13 3.81 15.39 0.30
CA GLY A 13 3.78 15.55 -1.16
C GLY A 13 3.01 14.43 -1.88
N PHE A 14 3.43 14.09 -3.10
CA PHE A 14 2.77 13.09 -3.93
C PHE A 14 3.18 11.68 -3.55
N SER A 15 2.18 10.79 -3.38
CA SER A 15 2.41 9.36 -3.30
C SER A 15 2.59 8.76 -4.71
N THR A 16 3.51 7.82 -4.85
CA THR A 16 3.78 7.15 -6.13
C THR A 16 2.78 6.04 -6.44
N ALA A 17 2.09 5.52 -5.41
CA ALA A 17 1.04 4.51 -5.53
C ALA A 17 0.01 4.66 -4.40
N CYS A 18 -1.24 4.33 -4.70
CA CYS A 18 -2.34 4.35 -3.72
C CYS A 18 -3.32 3.22 -4.01
N GLY A 19 -3.08 2.04 -3.41
CA GLY A 19 -3.89 0.85 -3.68
C GLY A 19 -5.33 0.97 -3.18
N HIS A 20 -5.55 1.46 -1.95
CA HIS A 20 -6.91 1.70 -1.45
C HIS A 20 -7.63 2.80 -2.25
N GLY A 21 -6.92 3.82 -2.73
CA GLY A 21 -7.44 4.82 -3.65
C GLY A 21 -7.84 4.21 -5.01
N THR A 22 -7.08 3.23 -5.51
CA THR A 22 -7.43 2.47 -6.73
C THR A 22 -8.74 1.70 -6.55
N ILE A 23 -8.95 1.05 -5.39
CA ILE A 23 -10.20 0.38 -5.05
C ILE A 23 -11.35 1.39 -5.01
N ALA A 24 -11.16 2.52 -4.31
CA ALA A 24 -12.16 3.58 -4.19
C ALA A 24 -12.52 4.19 -5.55
N LEU A 25 -11.56 4.39 -6.45
CA LEU A 25 -11.80 4.87 -7.82
C LEU A 25 -12.60 3.87 -8.65
N GLY A 26 -12.37 2.57 -8.47
CA GLY A 26 -13.20 1.53 -9.09
C GLY A 26 -14.67 1.67 -8.71
N VAL A 27 -14.95 1.80 -7.40
CA VAL A 27 -16.31 2.04 -6.90
C VAL A 27 -16.89 3.36 -7.42
N TRP A 28 -16.12 4.45 -7.32
CA TRP A 28 -16.54 5.77 -7.78
C TRP A 28 -16.87 5.81 -9.28
N ALA A 29 -16.12 5.11 -10.12
CA ALA A 29 -16.36 5.06 -11.55
C ALA A 29 -17.73 4.48 -11.89
N VAL A 30 -18.20 3.51 -11.11
CA VAL A 30 -19.55 2.93 -11.23
C VAL A 30 -20.60 3.86 -10.63
N GLU A 31 -20.41 4.33 -9.40
CA GLU A 31 -21.40 5.15 -8.71
C GLU A 31 -21.62 6.51 -9.38
N SER A 32 -20.60 7.06 -10.05
CA SER A 32 -20.72 8.29 -10.85
C SER A 32 -21.31 8.07 -12.25
N GLY A 33 -21.69 6.82 -12.59
CA GLY A 33 -22.27 6.47 -13.90
C GLY A 33 -21.26 6.46 -15.05
N ARG A 34 -19.97 6.59 -14.79
CA ARG A 34 -18.92 6.56 -15.82
C ARG A 34 -18.70 5.16 -16.37
N ILE A 35 -18.97 4.15 -15.57
CA ILE A 35 -19.02 2.75 -15.95
C ILE A 35 -20.43 2.24 -15.62
N PRO A 36 -21.13 1.62 -16.58
CA PRO A 36 -22.47 1.12 -16.35
C PRO A 36 -22.43 -0.04 -15.34
N ARG A 37 -23.42 -0.05 -14.44
CA ARG A 37 -23.71 -1.21 -13.59
C ARG A 37 -24.12 -2.41 -14.45
N GLN A 38 -23.97 -3.58 -13.91
CA GLN A 38 -24.47 -4.84 -14.48
C GLN A 38 -24.93 -5.75 -13.35
N ASP A 39 -25.78 -6.72 -13.66
CA ASP A 39 -26.33 -7.60 -12.63
C ASP A 39 -25.24 -8.49 -12.01
N ASN A 40 -24.40 -9.11 -12.86
CA ASN A 40 -23.31 -9.99 -12.44
C ASN A 40 -22.10 -9.83 -13.34
N GLY A 41 -20.92 -10.23 -12.84
CA GLY A 41 -19.66 -10.22 -13.60
C GLY A 41 -18.72 -9.09 -13.19
N THR A 42 -17.84 -8.69 -14.11
CA THR A 42 -16.74 -7.79 -13.80
C THR A 42 -16.59 -6.70 -14.84
N ARG A 43 -16.28 -5.47 -14.39
CA ARG A 43 -15.87 -4.34 -15.23
C ARG A 43 -14.45 -3.92 -14.89
N GLU A 44 -13.65 -3.64 -15.90
CA GLU A 44 -12.27 -3.18 -15.73
C GLU A 44 -12.16 -1.66 -15.88
N VAL A 45 -11.41 -1.06 -14.98
CA VAL A 45 -10.98 0.35 -14.98
C VAL A 45 -9.47 0.36 -15.07
N VAL A 46 -8.92 1.03 -16.06
CA VAL A 46 -7.47 1.23 -16.18
C VAL A 46 -7.11 2.59 -15.61
N ILE A 47 -6.15 2.61 -14.70
CA ILE A 47 -5.74 3.81 -13.95
C ILE A 47 -4.22 3.96 -14.10
N ASP A 48 -3.77 5.13 -14.53
CA ASP A 48 -2.35 5.47 -14.54
C ASP A 48 -1.98 6.17 -13.22
N VAL A 49 -0.94 5.67 -12.56
CA VAL A 49 -0.37 6.21 -11.32
C VAL A 49 1.12 6.48 -11.53
N PRO A 50 1.78 7.29 -10.68
CA PRO A 50 3.20 7.62 -10.90
C PRO A 50 4.12 6.40 -11.04
N SER A 51 3.85 5.32 -10.32
CA SER A 51 4.62 4.06 -10.42
C SER A 51 4.29 3.19 -11.63
N GLY A 52 3.27 3.54 -12.45
CA GLY A 52 2.88 2.81 -13.65
C GLY A 52 1.39 2.65 -13.84
N ARG A 53 0.98 1.65 -14.60
CA ARG A 53 -0.43 1.36 -14.90
C ARG A 53 -0.98 0.25 -14.03
N VAL A 54 -2.10 0.50 -13.37
CA VAL A 54 -2.85 -0.48 -12.58
C VAL A 54 -4.22 -0.74 -13.21
N ARG A 55 -4.78 -1.92 -12.96
CA ARG A 55 -6.08 -2.35 -13.49
C ARG A 55 -6.98 -2.73 -12.33
N ALA A 56 -8.06 -1.96 -12.12
CA ALA A 56 -9.08 -2.25 -11.13
C ALA A 56 -10.23 -3.01 -11.80
N ARG A 57 -10.59 -4.17 -11.24
CA ARG A 57 -11.72 -4.99 -11.67
C ARG A 57 -12.81 -4.89 -10.63
N VAL A 58 -13.89 -4.22 -10.98
CA VAL A 58 -15.09 -4.07 -10.14
C VAL A 58 -15.99 -5.27 -10.38
N ARG A 59 -16.20 -6.09 -9.36
CA ARG A 59 -17.08 -7.26 -9.41
C ARG A 59 -18.47 -6.90 -8.91
N PHE A 60 -19.46 -7.34 -9.68
CA PHE A 60 -20.88 -7.18 -9.39
C PHE A 60 -21.52 -8.51 -8.99
N ASP A 61 -22.44 -8.43 -8.06
CA ASP A 61 -23.26 -9.52 -7.58
C ASP A 61 -24.67 -8.97 -7.31
N GLU A 62 -25.68 -9.52 -7.98
CA GLU A 62 -27.07 -9.07 -7.92
C GLU A 62 -27.25 -7.54 -8.10
N GLY A 63 -26.48 -6.94 -9.01
CA GLY A 63 -26.53 -5.50 -9.32
C GLY A 63 -25.72 -4.61 -8.39
N GLU A 64 -25.19 -5.13 -7.29
CA GLU A 64 -24.37 -4.39 -6.33
C GLU A 64 -22.87 -4.61 -6.54
N ILE A 65 -22.06 -3.65 -6.11
CA ILE A 65 -20.59 -3.81 -6.11
C ILE A 65 -20.22 -4.70 -4.92
N ALA A 66 -19.73 -5.90 -5.24
CA ALA A 66 -19.32 -6.86 -4.22
C ALA A 66 -17.91 -6.58 -3.69
N ASP A 67 -16.97 -6.33 -4.60
CA ASP A 67 -15.59 -5.98 -4.28
C ASP A 67 -14.88 -5.34 -5.50
N VAL A 68 -13.67 -4.84 -5.26
CA VAL A 68 -12.77 -4.37 -6.30
C VAL A 68 -11.42 -5.05 -6.11
N THR A 69 -10.95 -5.72 -7.16
CA THR A 69 -9.62 -6.31 -7.23
C THR A 69 -8.75 -5.45 -8.14
N PHE A 70 -7.58 -5.03 -7.71
CA PHE A 70 -6.64 -4.40 -8.61
C PHE A 70 -5.39 -5.26 -8.80
N VAL A 71 -4.91 -5.31 -10.06
CA VAL A 71 -3.58 -5.81 -10.40
C VAL A 71 -2.62 -4.65 -10.29
N ASN A 72 -1.66 -4.80 -9.40
CA ASN A 72 -0.66 -3.76 -9.13
C ASN A 72 0.46 -3.79 -10.18
N VAL A 73 1.32 -2.77 -10.14
CA VAL A 73 2.60 -2.80 -10.85
C VAL A 73 3.45 -3.97 -10.36
N PRO A 74 4.42 -4.46 -11.17
CA PRO A 74 5.36 -5.47 -10.71
C PRO A 74 6.00 -5.10 -9.38
N SER A 75 6.07 -6.06 -8.47
CA SER A 75 6.55 -5.87 -7.11
C SER A 75 7.71 -6.81 -6.81
N TRP A 76 8.74 -6.31 -6.10
CA TRP A 76 9.97 -7.07 -5.83
C TRP A 76 10.60 -6.70 -4.51
N VAL A 77 11.53 -7.52 -4.01
CA VAL A 77 12.37 -7.17 -2.87
C VAL A 77 13.58 -6.37 -3.37
N GLN A 78 13.74 -5.18 -2.83
CA GLN A 78 14.80 -4.24 -3.18
C GLN A 78 16.09 -4.54 -2.43
N ALA A 79 15.96 -4.83 -1.14
CA ALA A 79 17.08 -5.18 -0.27
C ALA A 79 16.60 -6.05 0.89
N THR A 80 17.50 -6.86 1.45
CA THR A 80 17.23 -7.71 2.60
C THR A 80 18.23 -7.47 3.71
N ASP A 81 17.81 -7.78 4.94
CA ASP A 81 18.67 -7.86 6.11
C ASP A 81 19.44 -6.57 6.41
N LEU A 82 18.83 -5.40 6.12
CA LEU A 82 19.44 -4.10 6.38
C LEU A 82 19.44 -3.79 7.89
N PRO A 83 20.61 -3.53 8.49
CA PRO A 83 20.66 -3.15 9.89
C PRO A 83 20.23 -1.69 10.09
N VAL A 84 19.33 -1.46 11.05
CA VAL A 84 18.88 -0.13 11.46
C VAL A 84 18.93 -0.05 12.98
N VAL A 85 19.60 0.98 13.51
CA VAL A 85 19.62 1.24 14.95
C VAL A 85 18.48 2.19 15.29
N THR A 86 17.50 1.73 16.07
CA THR A 86 16.35 2.53 16.49
C THR A 86 16.45 2.93 17.95
N SER A 87 15.58 3.86 18.39
CA SER A 87 15.42 4.22 19.80
C SER A 87 14.99 3.02 20.68
N ARG A 88 14.51 1.93 20.04
CA ARG A 88 14.13 0.66 20.69
C ARG A 88 15.19 -0.44 20.56
N GLY A 89 16.37 -0.09 20.05
CA GLY A 89 17.48 -1.02 19.83
C GLY A 89 17.74 -1.30 18.35
N PRO A 90 18.76 -2.12 18.05
CA PRO A 90 19.08 -2.53 16.69
C PRO A 90 18.03 -3.51 16.16
N VAL A 91 17.64 -3.30 14.90
CA VAL A 91 16.72 -4.18 14.16
C VAL A 91 17.28 -4.48 12.77
N THR A 92 16.75 -5.52 12.17
CA THR A 92 17.00 -5.85 10.77
C THR A 92 15.70 -5.68 9.99
N VAL A 93 15.77 -5.02 8.83
CA VAL A 93 14.60 -4.77 7.99
C VAL A 93 14.86 -5.23 6.55
N ASP A 94 13.80 -5.66 5.87
CA ASP A 94 13.80 -5.84 4.43
C ASP A 94 13.15 -4.62 3.77
N VAL A 95 13.50 -4.35 2.52
CA VAL A 95 12.83 -3.31 1.73
C VAL A 95 12.24 -3.95 0.48
N ALA A 96 10.93 -3.73 0.28
CA ALA A 96 10.21 -4.23 -0.87
C ALA A 96 9.46 -3.11 -1.60
N PHE A 97 9.37 -3.23 -2.93
CA PHE A 97 8.65 -2.32 -3.82
C PHE A 97 7.28 -2.89 -4.17
N GLY A 98 6.24 -2.07 -4.00
CA GLY A 98 4.86 -2.38 -4.41
C GLY A 98 4.18 -1.18 -5.10
N GLY A 99 4.98 -0.37 -5.85
CA GLY A 99 4.61 0.93 -6.39
C GLY A 99 5.15 2.10 -5.54
N ALA A 100 5.59 1.80 -4.32
CA ALA A 100 6.44 2.60 -3.44
C ALA A 100 7.33 1.64 -2.67
N MET A 101 8.45 2.12 -2.12
CA MET A 101 9.36 1.33 -1.29
C MET A 101 8.87 1.29 0.15
N TYR A 102 8.85 0.10 0.73
CA TYR A 102 8.45 -0.12 2.13
C TYR A 102 9.52 -0.91 2.88
N ALA A 103 9.91 -0.41 4.06
CA ALA A 103 10.61 -1.22 5.03
C ALA A 103 9.63 -2.20 5.67
N VAL A 104 10.03 -3.46 5.85
CA VAL A 104 9.18 -4.53 6.38
C VAL A 104 9.89 -5.22 7.52
N LEU A 105 9.25 -5.31 8.69
CA LEU A 105 9.75 -6.06 9.84
C LEU A 105 8.61 -6.53 10.75
N PRO A 106 8.80 -7.57 11.57
CA PRO A 106 7.87 -7.92 12.62
C PRO A 106 7.78 -6.80 13.68
N ALA A 107 6.58 -6.47 14.16
CA ALA A 107 6.39 -5.50 15.25
C ALA A 107 7.12 -5.95 16.54
N ALA A 108 7.17 -7.25 16.78
CA ALA A 108 7.90 -7.84 17.90
C ALA A 108 9.41 -7.53 17.88
N ALA A 109 10.01 -7.24 16.71
CA ALA A 109 11.42 -6.87 16.61
C ALA A 109 11.74 -5.52 17.30
N VAL A 110 10.73 -4.67 17.48
CA VAL A 110 10.83 -3.42 18.24
C VAL A 110 10.10 -3.47 19.58
N GLY A 111 9.71 -4.68 20.05
CA GLY A 111 9.01 -4.88 21.31
C GLY A 111 7.60 -4.31 21.33
N LEU A 112 6.92 -4.33 20.17
CA LEU A 112 5.54 -3.86 19.99
C LEU A 112 4.69 -4.96 19.33
N ASP A 113 3.37 -4.76 19.33
CA ASP A 113 2.42 -5.57 18.56
C ASP A 113 1.57 -4.68 17.64
N VAL A 114 0.90 -5.28 16.68
CA VAL A 114 -0.02 -4.58 15.77
C VAL A 114 -1.39 -4.46 16.43
N VAL A 115 -1.45 -3.60 17.44
CA VAL A 115 -2.65 -3.32 18.26
C VAL A 115 -2.83 -1.81 18.45
N PRO A 116 -4.06 -1.32 18.65
CA PRO A 116 -4.33 0.11 18.82
C PRO A 116 -3.57 0.74 19.99
N GLU A 117 -3.27 -0.02 21.04
CA GLU A 117 -2.54 0.44 22.23
C GLU A 117 -1.11 0.88 21.89
N ASP A 118 -0.49 0.23 20.91
CA ASP A 118 0.89 0.50 20.44
C ASP A 118 0.95 1.54 19.32
N TYR A 119 -0.19 2.09 18.89
CA TYR A 119 -0.31 2.97 17.73
C TYR A 119 0.72 4.11 17.68
N ASN A 120 0.84 4.88 18.75
CA ASN A 120 1.76 6.02 18.80
C ASN A 120 3.23 5.58 18.79
N ALA A 121 3.54 4.46 19.43
CA ALA A 121 4.88 3.90 19.46
C ALA A 121 5.28 3.34 18.09
N LEU A 122 4.36 2.69 17.37
CA LEU A 122 4.54 2.21 16.01
C LEU A 122 4.80 3.38 15.04
N ILE A 123 4.06 4.49 15.17
CA ILE A 123 4.31 5.72 14.38
C ILE A 123 5.73 6.23 14.62
N ALA A 124 6.11 6.40 15.88
CA ALA A 124 7.41 6.97 16.23
C ALA A 124 8.56 6.14 15.64
N VAL A 125 8.55 4.82 15.87
CA VAL A 125 9.64 3.94 15.39
C VAL A 125 9.57 3.71 13.89
N GLY A 126 8.37 3.71 13.28
CA GLY A 126 8.20 3.57 11.84
C GLY A 126 8.79 4.76 11.08
N ARG A 127 8.56 5.98 11.55
CA ARG A 127 9.20 7.19 11.02
C ARG A 127 10.72 7.12 11.17
N GLU A 128 11.20 6.74 12.36
CA GLU A 128 12.63 6.64 12.63
C GLU A 128 13.34 5.67 11.68
N ILE A 129 12.74 4.50 11.41
CA ILE A 129 13.29 3.51 10.45
C ILE A 129 13.33 4.10 9.05
N ARG A 130 12.22 4.68 8.57
CA ARG A 130 12.15 5.33 7.26
C ARG A 130 13.23 6.41 7.11
N ASP A 131 13.32 7.32 8.07
CA ASP A 131 14.22 8.47 7.99
C ASP A 131 15.70 8.03 7.97
N LYS A 132 16.04 7.01 8.75
CA LYS A 132 17.40 6.46 8.76
C LYS A 132 17.77 5.76 7.45
N LEU A 133 16.83 4.99 6.87
CA LEU A 133 17.03 4.35 5.57
C LEU A 133 17.20 5.41 4.47
N ASN A 134 16.36 6.45 4.46
CA ASN A 134 16.46 7.53 3.48
C ASN A 134 17.74 8.34 3.64
N ALA A 135 18.15 8.65 4.87
CA ALA A 135 19.41 9.33 5.14
C ALA A 135 20.64 8.51 4.69
N SER A 136 20.52 7.19 4.58
CA SER A 136 21.62 6.32 4.11
C SER A 136 21.83 6.37 2.59
N GLY A 137 20.81 6.77 1.81
CA GLY A 137 20.85 6.81 0.34
C GLY A 137 20.99 5.45 -0.34
N VAL A 138 20.77 4.33 0.37
CA VAL A 138 20.98 2.98 -0.20
C VAL A 138 19.77 2.45 -0.97
N ILE A 139 18.61 3.06 -0.80
CA ILE A 139 17.37 2.60 -1.44
C ILE A 139 17.12 3.44 -2.69
N VAL A 140 17.55 2.92 -3.82
CA VAL A 140 17.43 3.58 -5.13
C VAL A 140 16.64 2.69 -6.08
N HIS A 141 15.61 3.28 -6.73
CA HIS A 141 14.87 2.60 -7.78
C HIS A 141 15.74 2.52 -9.06
N PRO A 142 15.80 1.36 -9.73
CA PRO A 142 16.74 1.14 -10.82
C PRO A 142 16.55 2.04 -12.04
N ASP A 143 15.33 2.50 -12.34
CA ASP A 143 15.03 3.26 -13.57
C ASP A 143 14.51 4.68 -13.30
N ASP A 144 13.94 4.95 -12.14
CA ASP A 144 13.32 6.24 -11.86
C ASP A 144 13.63 6.69 -10.43
N GLU A 145 14.52 7.67 -10.30
CA GLU A 145 14.94 8.21 -9.01
C GLU A 145 13.75 8.73 -8.18
N ARG A 146 12.66 9.19 -8.82
CA ARG A 146 11.46 9.66 -8.13
C ARG A 146 10.69 8.56 -7.40
N LEU A 147 10.97 7.29 -7.70
CA LEU A 147 10.43 6.10 -7.04
C LEU A 147 11.38 5.55 -5.97
N SER A 148 12.52 6.22 -5.76
CA SER A 148 13.50 5.90 -4.71
C SER A 148 12.99 6.33 -3.35
N ASP A 149 13.79 6.03 -2.32
CA ASP A 149 13.50 6.26 -0.92
C ASP A 149 12.36 5.39 -0.35
N VAL A 150 12.43 5.14 0.93
CA VAL A 150 11.41 4.41 1.67
C VAL A 150 10.24 5.34 1.96
N TYR A 151 9.08 5.00 1.42
CA TYR A 151 7.84 5.75 1.62
C TYR A 151 7.23 5.50 3.00
N GLY A 152 7.34 4.27 3.49
CA GLY A 152 6.79 3.90 4.78
C GLY A 152 7.36 2.61 5.36
N THR A 153 6.96 2.31 6.58
CA THR A 153 7.35 1.11 7.32
C THR A 153 6.13 0.24 7.59
N ILE A 154 6.20 -1.03 7.23
CA ILE A 154 5.19 -2.06 7.47
C ILE A 154 5.63 -2.89 8.67
N PHE A 155 4.91 -2.79 9.77
CA PHE A 155 5.05 -3.71 10.89
C PHE A 155 4.09 -4.87 10.72
N THR A 156 4.59 -6.10 10.87
CA THR A 156 3.81 -7.32 10.68
C THR A 156 3.64 -8.09 11.98
N ALA A 157 2.52 -8.81 12.09
CA ALA A 157 2.25 -9.74 13.17
C ALA A 157 1.44 -10.94 12.61
N PRO A 158 1.39 -12.08 13.32
CA PRO A 158 0.45 -13.15 13.00
C PRO A 158 -0.99 -12.65 13.03
N GLY A 159 -1.81 -13.18 12.13
CA GLY A 159 -3.25 -12.88 12.11
C GLY A 159 -3.99 -13.53 13.29
N SER A 160 -5.19 -13.01 13.56
CA SER A 160 -5.98 -13.44 14.71
C SER A 160 -6.54 -14.87 14.61
N SER A 161 -6.57 -15.46 13.41
CA SER A 161 -7.17 -16.80 13.19
C SER A 161 -6.21 -17.97 13.45
N GLY A 162 -4.90 -17.72 13.58
CA GLY A 162 -3.89 -18.79 13.63
C GLY A 162 -3.59 -19.47 12.29
N ASP A 163 -4.24 -19.04 11.20
CA ASP A 163 -3.93 -19.47 9.84
C ASP A 163 -2.58 -18.86 9.42
N PRO A 164 -1.61 -19.65 8.92
CA PRO A 164 -0.31 -19.14 8.46
C PRO A 164 -0.41 -18.15 7.30
N HIS A 165 -1.52 -18.14 6.57
CA HIS A 165 -1.78 -17.17 5.51
C HIS A 165 -2.60 -15.95 5.97
N HIS A 166 -2.90 -15.85 7.27
CA HIS A 166 -3.54 -14.69 7.86
C HIS A 166 -2.50 -13.85 8.62
N HIS A 167 -2.13 -12.72 8.06
CA HIS A 167 -1.19 -11.79 8.67
C HIS A 167 -1.89 -10.49 9.05
N ARG A 168 -1.49 -9.92 10.18
CA ARG A 168 -1.86 -8.56 10.59
C ARG A 168 -0.71 -7.60 10.27
N ASN A 169 -1.05 -6.37 9.91
CA ASN A 169 -0.08 -5.32 9.69
C ASN A 169 -0.56 -3.94 10.10
N VAL A 170 0.40 -3.05 10.28
CA VAL A 170 0.18 -1.61 10.24
C VAL A 170 1.23 -0.97 9.34
N THR A 171 0.80 -0.09 8.45
CA THR A 171 1.70 0.69 7.60
C THR A 171 1.73 2.12 8.10
N VAL A 172 2.91 2.53 8.57
CA VAL A 172 3.22 3.92 8.89
C VAL A 172 3.91 4.53 7.68
N PHE A 173 3.35 5.58 7.10
CA PHE A 173 3.84 6.15 5.84
C PHE A 173 3.89 7.67 5.89
N ALA A 174 4.52 8.27 4.89
CA ALA A 174 4.69 9.72 4.78
C ALA A 174 5.20 10.33 6.10
N ASP A 175 4.53 11.29 6.70
CA ASP A 175 4.97 11.96 7.95
C ASP A 175 4.51 11.29 9.25
N GLY A 176 4.02 10.05 9.16
CA GLY A 176 3.51 9.30 10.30
C GLY A 176 2.02 9.03 10.21
N GLU A 177 1.47 9.14 9.01
CA GLU A 177 0.13 8.68 8.73
C GLU A 177 0.07 7.16 8.87
N VAL A 178 -1.08 6.67 9.33
CA VAL A 178 -1.36 5.25 9.47
C VAL A 178 -2.55 4.89 8.60
N ASP A 179 -2.37 3.89 7.74
CA ASP A 179 -3.45 3.39 6.91
C ASP A 179 -4.48 2.63 7.77
N ARG A 180 -5.75 2.95 7.60
CA ARG A 180 -6.86 2.21 8.23
C ARG A 180 -7.09 0.87 7.52
N SER A 181 -6.76 0.81 6.23
CA SER A 181 -6.73 -0.43 5.47
C SER A 181 -5.41 -1.18 5.73
N PRO A 182 -5.28 -2.44 5.27
CA PRO A 182 -3.99 -3.14 5.29
C PRO A 182 -2.91 -2.52 4.39
N CYS A 183 -3.17 -1.38 3.76
CA CYS A 183 -2.38 -0.71 2.74
C CYS A 183 -2.28 -1.51 1.42
N GLY A 184 -2.82 -0.97 0.32
CA GLY A 184 -2.88 -1.71 -0.95
C GLY A 184 -1.52 -1.95 -1.59
N SER A 185 -0.71 -0.89 -1.78
CA SER A 185 0.67 -1.00 -2.28
C SER A 185 1.59 -1.69 -1.27
N GLY A 186 1.36 -1.50 0.04
CA GLY A 186 2.05 -2.24 1.09
C GLY A 186 1.74 -3.73 1.06
N THR A 187 0.48 -4.13 0.81
CA THR A 187 0.11 -5.54 0.61
C THR A 187 0.80 -6.13 -0.62
N ALA A 188 0.90 -5.37 -1.71
CA ALA A 188 1.64 -5.81 -2.90
C ALA A 188 3.15 -6.00 -2.62
N ALA A 189 3.77 -5.07 -1.89
CA ALA A 189 5.15 -5.20 -1.44
C ALA A 189 5.33 -6.41 -0.50
N ARG A 190 4.38 -6.64 0.43
CA ARG A 190 4.40 -7.79 1.34
C ARG A 190 4.28 -9.12 0.59
N LEU A 191 3.46 -9.22 -0.44
CA LEU A 191 3.37 -10.43 -1.29
C LEU A 191 4.71 -10.74 -1.97
N ALA A 192 5.38 -9.72 -2.53
CA ALA A 192 6.71 -9.90 -3.09
C ALA A 192 7.72 -10.37 -2.04
N HIS A 193 7.65 -9.80 -0.85
CA HIS A 193 8.50 -10.17 0.29
C HIS A 193 8.26 -11.62 0.73
N LEU A 194 7.00 -12.05 0.89
CA LEU A 194 6.63 -13.42 1.29
C LEU A 194 7.11 -14.46 0.29
N VAL A 195 6.93 -14.19 -1.02
CA VAL A 195 7.44 -15.07 -2.08
C VAL A 195 8.96 -15.11 -2.12
N HIS A 196 9.63 -13.96 -1.89
CA HIS A 196 11.09 -13.90 -1.85
C HIS A 196 11.66 -14.72 -0.69
N ARG A 197 11.05 -14.64 0.49
CA ARG A 197 11.44 -15.41 1.69
C ARG A 197 11.01 -16.89 1.62
N GLY A 198 10.27 -17.31 0.58
CA GLY A 198 9.78 -18.68 0.42
C GLY A 198 8.65 -19.06 1.38
N GLU A 199 8.02 -18.05 1.99
CA GLU A 199 6.88 -18.24 2.88
C GLU A 199 5.57 -18.46 2.12
N PHE A 200 5.47 -17.95 0.87
CA PHE A 200 4.33 -18.11 -0.02
C PHE A 200 4.76 -18.73 -1.35
N ALA A 201 3.90 -19.64 -1.87
CA ALA A 201 3.99 -20.18 -3.20
C ALA A 201 3.00 -19.49 -4.16
N PRO A 202 3.19 -19.58 -5.48
CA PRO A 202 2.18 -19.15 -6.44
C PRO A 202 0.83 -19.83 -6.19
N GLY A 203 -0.23 -19.03 -6.08
CA GLY A 203 -1.59 -19.50 -5.78
C GLY A 203 -2.02 -19.37 -4.33
N ASP A 204 -1.10 -19.15 -3.40
CA ASP A 204 -1.46 -18.85 -2.02
C ASP A 204 -2.20 -17.51 -1.93
N GLU A 205 -3.19 -17.43 -1.03
CA GLU A 205 -3.96 -16.22 -0.77
C GLU A 205 -3.60 -15.69 0.62
N LEU A 206 -3.09 -14.46 0.67
CA LEU A 206 -2.86 -13.71 1.90
C LEU A 206 -4.17 -13.07 2.36
N ARG A 207 -4.63 -13.41 3.54
CA ARG A 207 -5.57 -12.59 4.29
C ARG A 207 -4.78 -11.55 5.08
N HIS A 208 -4.82 -10.30 4.64
CA HIS A 208 -4.06 -9.21 5.26
C HIS A 208 -5.00 -8.34 6.09
N GLU A 209 -4.78 -8.32 7.40
CA GLU A 209 -5.62 -7.60 8.37
C GLU A 209 -4.91 -6.32 8.81
N SER A 210 -5.64 -5.21 8.89
CA SER A 210 -5.12 -3.94 9.41
C SER A 210 -5.17 -3.89 10.93
N ILE A 211 -4.54 -2.88 11.52
CA ILE A 211 -4.55 -2.61 12.96
C ILE A 211 -5.97 -2.45 13.55
N ILE A 212 -6.95 -2.05 12.74
CA ILE A 212 -8.36 -1.92 13.14
C ILE A 212 -9.24 -3.08 12.68
N GLY A 213 -8.65 -4.18 12.19
CA GLY A 213 -9.36 -5.41 11.82
C GLY A 213 -10.00 -5.41 10.44
N THR A 214 -9.81 -4.39 9.59
CA THR A 214 -10.23 -4.47 8.18
C THR A 214 -9.31 -5.40 7.40
N THR A 215 -9.82 -6.03 6.33
CA THR A 215 -9.05 -7.04 5.62
C THR A 215 -8.98 -6.77 4.12
N PHE A 216 -7.82 -7.05 3.53
CA PHE A 216 -7.63 -7.29 2.11
C PHE A 216 -7.32 -8.76 1.86
N LYS A 217 -7.64 -9.21 0.66
CA LYS A 217 -7.12 -10.46 0.11
C LYS A 217 -6.03 -10.13 -0.88
N GLY A 218 -4.91 -10.81 -0.78
CA GLY A 218 -3.77 -10.63 -1.68
C GLY A 218 -3.32 -11.95 -2.27
N ARG A 219 -2.98 -11.99 -3.56
CA ARG A 219 -2.37 -13.17 -4.19
C ARG A 219 -1.42 -12.77 -5.30
N VAL A 220 -0.53 -13.67 -5.63
CA VAL A 220 0.38 -13.52 -6.77
C VAL A 220 -0.24 -14.22 -7.99
N VAL A 221 -0.47 -13.46 -9.06
CA VAL A 221 -1.07 -13.97 -10.31
C VAL A 221 -0.06 -14.22 -11.43
N GLY A 222 1.19 -13.88 -11.18
CA GLY A 222 2.28 -14.14 -12.12
C GLY A 222 3.63 -13.77 -11.54
N GLU A 223 4.68 -14.34 -12.13
CA GLU A 223 6.07 -13.99 -11.85
C GLU A 223 6.72 -13.50 -13.13
N ILE A 224 7.54 -12.48 -13.01
CA ILE A 224 8.27 -11.89 -14.11
C ILE A 224 9.68 -11.50 -13.67
N THR A 225 10.52 -11.16 -14.61
CA THR A 225 11.82 -10.54 -14.33
C THR A 225 11.76 -9.07 -14.69
N VAL A 226 12.10 -8.20 -13.73
CA VAL A 226 12.17 -6.75 -13.91
C VAL A 226 13.53 -6.28 -13.40
N HIS A 227 14.25 -5.51 -14.20
CA HIS A 227 15.61 -5.03 -13.87
C HIS A 227 16.59 -6.15 -13.45
N GLY A 228 16.45 -7.34 -14.08
CA GLY A 228 17.25 -8.50 -13.71
C GLY A 228 16.90 -9.17 -12.38
N ARG A 229 15.81 -8.75 -11.74
CA ARG A 229 15.33 -9.26 -10.44
C ARG A 229 14.04 -10.06 -10.62
N ARG A 230 13.83 -11.05 -9.79
CA ARG A 230 12.54 -11.74 -9.68
C ARG A 230 11.52 -10.75 -9.11
N ALA A 231 10.42 -10.59 -9.82
CA ALA A 231 9.28 -9.77 -9.43
C ALA A 231 7.99 -10.57 -9.56
N VAL A 232 7.00 -10.18 -8.79
CA VAL A 232 5.65 -10.77 -8.83
C VAL A 232 4.64 -9.78 -9.38
N LEU A 233 3.54 -10.28 -9.92
CA LEU A 233 2.35 -9.51 -10.27
C LEU A 233 1.30 -9.74 -9.19
N PRO A 234 1.18 -8.82 -8.21
CA PRO A 234 0.22 -8.98 -7.13
C PRO A 234 -1.16 -8.48 -7.51
N GLU A 235 -2.19 -9.22 -7.07
CA GLU A 235 -3.57 -8.77 -6.99
C GLU A 235 -3.95 -8.50 -5.55
N VAL A 236 -4.70 -7.41 -5.34
CA VAL A 236 -5.25 -7.05 -4.03
C VAL A 236 -6.74 -6.76 -4.17
N THR A 237 -7.55 -7.42 -3.35
CA THR A 237 -9.01 -7.29 -3.33
C THR A 237 -9.46 -6.64 -2.02
N GLY A 238 -10.33 -5.66 -2.13
CA GLY A 238 -10.97 -4.99 -1.00
C GLY A 238 -12.27 -4.31 -1.40
N THR A 239 -12.81 -3.53 -0.48
CA THR A 239 -14.07 -2.78 -0.67
C THR A 239 -13.87 -1.31 -0.40
N ALA A 240 -14.76 -0.48 -0.92
CA ALA A 240 -14.88 0.93 -0.59
C ALA A 240 -16.33 1.36 -0.66
N TYR A 241 -16.68 2.37 0.14
CA TYR A 241 -18.04 2.89 0.24
C TYR A 241 -18.03 4.41 0.12
N ARG A 242 -19.03 4.96 -0.58
CA ARG A 242 -19.23 6.40 -0.65
C ARG A 242 -19.71 6.91 0.72
N VAL A 243 -19.01 7.90 1.27
CA VAL A 243 -19.33 8.49 2.57
C VAL A 243 -19.87 9.91 2.45
N GLY A 244 -19.76 10.53 1.26
CA GLY A 244 -20.25 11.89 1.05
C GLY A 244 -19.72 12.52 -0.23
N SER A 245 -20.00 13.82 -0.38
CA SER A 245 -19.44 14.71 -1.39
C SER A 245 -19.14 16.05 -0.74
N SER A 246 -18.08 16.73 -1.19
CA SER A 246 -17.68 18.04 -0.70
C SER A 246 -17.38 18.95 -1.89
N GLU A 247 -17.67 20.23 -1.73
CA GLU A 247 -17.29 21.29 -2.65
C GLU A 247 -16.23 22.16 -1.95
N PHE A 248 -15.10 22.36 -2.59
CA PHE A 248 -14.02 23.20 -2.08
C PHE A 248 -13.86 24.40 -2.98
N THR A 249 -13.71 25.59 -2.38
CA THR A 249 -13.42 26.82 -3.09
C THR A 249 -12.04 27.33 -2.66
N ILE A 250 -11.33 27.94 -3.60
CA ILE A 250 -10.08 28.66 -3.33
C ILE A 250 -10.38 30.15 -3.46
N ASP A 251 -10.21 30.92 -2.37
CA ASP A 251 -10.27 32.37 -2.44
C ASP A 251 -8.85 32.89 -2.76
N PRO A 252 -8.66 33.57 -3.91
CA PRO A 252 -7.33 34.08 -4.27
C PRO A 252 -6.82 35.19 -3.34
N ARG A 253 -7.63 35.69 -2.42
CA ARG A 253 -7.23 36.66 -1.39
C ARG A 253 -6.71 36.02 -0.11
N ASP A 254 -6.80 34.70 -0.01
CA ASP A 254 -6.25 33.95 1.11
C ASP A 254 -4.75 33.75 0.91
N ASP A 255 -3.94 34.42 1.71
CA ASP A 255 -2.47 34.34 1.68
C ASP A 255 -1.93 32.94 2.01
N LEU A 256 -2.75 32.06 2.58
CA LEU A 256 -2.38 30.68 2.93
C LEU A 256 -2.65 29.65 1.81
N VAL A 257 -3.17 30.09 0.68
CA VAL A 257 -3.43 29.21 -0.48
C VAL A 257 -2.11 28.90 -1.20
N PRO A 258 -1.85 27.63 -1.54
CA PRO A 258 -2.70 26.42 -1.43
C PRO A 258 -2.68 25.70 -0.07
N GLY A 259 -2.09 26.27 0.92
CA GLY A 259 -1.95 25.72 2.25
C GLY A 259 -0.51 25.77 2.77
N PHE A 260 -0.28 25.30 3.98
CA PHE A 260 1.04 25.24 4.60
C PHE A 260 1.15 24.03 5.52
N VAL A 261 2.39 23.63 5.79
CA VAL A 261 2.72 22.55 6.74
C VAL A 261 3.73 23.10 7.74
N LEU A 262 3.43 22.94 9.03
CA LEU A 262 4.37 23.18 10.13
C LEU A 262 5.04 21.86 10.51
N ARG A 263 6.37 21.80 10.38
CA ARG A 263 7.19 20.62 10.71
C ARG A 263 8.38 21.02 11.57
#